data_0753dabc6d2578809436edd287468eba
#
_entry.id   0753dabc6d2578809436edd287468eba
#
_cell.length_a   1.000
_cell.length_b   1.000
_cell.length_c   1.000
_cell.angle_alpha   90.00
_cell.angle_beta   90.00
_cell.angle_gamma   90.00
#
_symmetry.space_group_name_H-M   'P 1'
#
loop_
_entity.id
_entity.type
_entity.pdbx_description
1 polymer ?
#
loop_
_entity_poly.entity_id
_entity_poly.type
_entity_poly.pdbx_seq_one_letter_code
_entity_poly.pdbx_strand_id
1 'polypeptide(L)'
;MDKKQYRKYIVPVILTALVCLFLFTRPEICSKGVRSGILLAAETVVPSLFPFMTVASFLLRSGLGEAAGKPFDKVCEKLFRLPGVLAPVIIMSQIGGFPIGAKMTYELLKKNAITENEAQRACLFCINAGPAFVIGTVGSEMLGSVKAGVLLYISTVSASFFTGVFSMALYDKSAEEKGKSEIPVTLCDPVGAFVRSVGDATNDVIKICAWVVIFKTVCDGLSTLPIPPGAALFFEFILEVTNGCRAAAGKAPIPALAAIISFGGLSVHCQIMSYLRYTKLKMRYFYTARAVCASFSAIICMELLKVFPCEVSVFATDSSVTPAAYSVSVPALAALLIMSVLLILEVDSDKKMC
;
A
#
# COMPACT_ATOMS: atom_id res chain seq x y z
N MET A 1 -6.07 38.24 10.54
CA MET A 1 -5.98 37.04 9.68
C MET A 1 -6.41 37.44 8.27
N ASP A 2 -5.55 37.21 7.29
CA ASP A 2 -5.77 37.61 5.89
C ASP A 2 -6.90 36.72 5.28
N LYS A 3 -7.79 37.31 4.45
CA LYS A 3 -8.90 36.62 3.77
C LYS A 3 -8.44 35.34 3.04
N LYS A 4 -7.20 35.31 2.54
CA LYS A 4 -6.59 34.19 1.88
C LYS A 4 -6.28 33.03 2.85
N GLN A 5 -5.94 33.36 4.08
CA GLN A 5 -5.67 32.39 5.15
C GLN A 5 -6.97 31.78 5.66
N TYR A 6 -8.04 32.56 5.79
CA TYR A 6 -9.38 32.09 6.21
C TYR A 6 -9.94 31.04 5.24
N ARG A 7 -9.79 31.28 3.92
CA ARG A 7 -10.28 30.37 2.87
C ARG A 7 -9.62 28.98 2.91
N LYS A 8 -8.37 28.89 3.40
CA LYS A 8 -7.65 27.61 3.56
C LYS A 8 -8.24 26.72 4.65
N TYR A 9 -8.90 27.30 5.66
CA TYR A 9 -9.47 26.55 6.78
C TYR A 9 -10.97 26.29 6.65
N ILE A 10 -11.68 26.97 5.76
CA ILE A 10 -13.12 26.77 5.58
C ILE A 10 -13.45 25.33 5.20
N VAL A 11 -12.76 24.77 4.21
CA VAL A 11 -13.02 23.40 3.75
C VAL A 11 -12.76 22.36 4.84
N PRO A 12 -11.62 22.36 5.55
CA PRO A 12 -11.41 21.46 6.69
C PRO A 12 -12.44 21.63 7.81
N VAL A 13 -12.85 22.86 8.14
CA VAL A 13 -13.85 23.12 9.18
C VAL A 13 -15.21 22.55 8.78
N ILE A 14 -15.65 22.81 7.54
CA ILE A 14 -16.93 22.27 7.04
C ILE A 14 -16.88 20.74 7.04
N LEU A 15 -15.78 20.14 6.56
CA LEU A 15 -15.61 18.69 6.53
C LEU A 15 -15.67 18.11 7.95
N THR A 16 -14.98 18.74 8.91
CA THR A 16 -15.03 18.30 10.32
C THR A 16 -16.43 18.41 10.88
N ALA A 17 -17.14 19.50 10.62
CA ALA A 17 -18.52 19.67 11.06
C ALA A 17 -19.46 18.60 10.46
N LEU A 18 -19.31 18.29 9.18
CA LEU A 18 -20.07 17.22 8.52
C LEU A 18 -19.78 15.84 9.10
N VAL A 19 -18.51 15.54 9.39
CA VAL A 19 -18.13 14.28 10.05
C VAL A 19 -18.73 14.19 11.45
N CYS A 20 -18.62 15.26 12.24
CA CYS A 20 -19.25 15.30 13.57
C CYS A 20 -20.78 15.11 13.49
N LEU A 21 -21.42 15.83 12.57
CA LEU A 21 -22.87 15.68 12.35
C LEU A 21 -23.24 14.24 12.00
N PHE A 22 -22.49 13.60 11.12
CA PHE A 22 -22.71 12.20 10.74
C PHE A 22 -22.53 11.25 11.94
N LEU A 23 -21.47 11.43 12.74
CA LEU A 23 -21.23 10.64 13.96
C LEU A 23 -22.39 10.75 14.97
N PHE A 24 -22.94 11.96 15.16
CA PHE A 24 -24.03 12.19 16.08
C PHE A 24 -25.41 11.72 15.57
N THR A 25 -25.66 11.85 14.27
CA THR A 25 -26.95 11.50 13.67
C THR A 25 -27.07 10.02 13.29
N ARG A 26 -25.96 9.33 13.05
CA ARG A 26 -25.91 7.94 12.57
C ARG A 26 -24.91 7.08 13.36
N PRO A 27 -24.95 7.03 14.69
CA PRO A 27 -23.96 6.35 15.53
C PRO A 27 -23.91 4.84 15.26
N GLU A 28 -25.02 4.20 14.92
CA GLU A 28 -25.08 2.77 14.63
C GLU A 28 -24.32 2.42 13.34
N ILE A 29 -24.45 3.24 12.29
CA ILE A 29 -23.74 3.05 11.03
C ILE A 29 -22.24 3.23 11.26
N CYS A 30 -21.85 4.26 12.02
CA CYS A 30 -20.45 4.50 12.36
C CYS A 30 -19.85 3.34 13.16
N SER A 31 -20.56 2.86 14.19
CA SER A 31 -20.11 1.72 14.99
C SER A 31 -19.96 0.44 14.16
N LYS A 32 -20.93 0.16 13.27
CA LYS A 32 -20.87 -0.96 12.34
C LYS A 32 -19.71 -0.82 11.36
N GLY A 33 -19.49 0.38 10.81
CA GLY A 33 -18.39 0.67 9.89
C GLY A 33 -17.02 0.51 10.56
N VAL A 34 -16.85 1.01 11.77
CA VAL A 34 -15.62 0.81 12.56
C VAL A 34 -15.37 -0.67 12.82
N ARG A 35 -16.40 -1.42 13.25
CA ARG A 35 -16.27 -2.85 13.52
C ARG A 35 -15.88 -3.63 12.26
N SER A 36 -16.55 -3.37 11.14
CA SER A 36 -16.23 -4.03 9.87
C SER A 36 -14.84 -3.62 9.33
N GLY A 37 -14.43 -2.38 9.55
CA GLY A 37 -13.09 -1.90 9.23
C GLY A 37 -12.00 -2.57 10.07
N ILE A 38 -12.22 -2.79 11.36
CA ILE A 38 -11.30 -3.52 12.24
C ILE A 38 -11.17 -4.98 11.78
N LEU A 39 -12.30 -5.64 11.47
CA LEU A 39 -12.26 -7.02 10.95
C LEU A 39 -11.51 -7.11 9.63
N LEU A 40 -11.79 -6.21 8.68
CA LEU A 40 -11.07 -6.13 7.40
C LEU A 40 -9.56 -5.94 7.61
N ALA A 41 -9.19 -5.05 8.54
CA ALA A 41 -7.79 -4.81 8.86
C ALA A 41 -7.14 -6.06 9.47
N ALA A 42 -7.80 -6.72 10.41
CA ALA A 42 -7.28 -7.90 11.10
C ALA A 42 -7.17 -9.13 10.18
N GLU A 43 -8.16 -9.36 9.32
CA GLU A 43 -8.25 -10.56 8.49
C GLU A 43 -7.48 -10.45 7.18
N THR A 44 -7.35 -9.23 6.62
CA THR A 44 -6.72 -9.02 5.31
C THR A 44 -5.42 -8.24 5.41
N VAL A 45 -5.43 -7.08 6.07
CA VAL A 45 -4.30 -6.14 6.04
C VAL A 45 -3.13 -6.63 6.89
N VAL A 46 -3.39 -7.00 8.14
CA VAL A 46 -2.33 -7.45 9.06
C VAL A 46 -1.62 -8.70 8.53
N PRO A 47 -2.29 -9.79 8.16
CA PRO A 47 -1.61 -10.99 7.67
C PRO A 47 -0.83 -10.76 6.38
N SER A 48 -1.34 -9.90 5.48
CA SER A 48 -0.70 -9.65 4.20
C SER A 48 0.47 -8.65 4.25
N LEU A 49 0.49 -7.73 5.22
CA LEU A 49 1.49 -6.66 5.25
C LEU A 49 2.53 -6.83 6.36
N PHE A 50 2.15 -7.28 7.55
CA PHE A 50 3.03 -7.30 8.72
C PHE A 50 4.35 -8.07 8.50
N PRO A 51 4.36 -9.30 7.94
CA PRO A 51 5.60 -10.02 7.70
C PRO A 51 6.53 -9.26 6.74
N PHE A 52 5.98 -8.73 5.66
CA PHE A 52 6.77 -8.00 4.66
C PHE A 52 7.26 -6.65 5.18
N MET A 53 6.47 -5.95 6.00
CA MET A 53 6.91 -4.72 6.68
C MET A 53 8.08 -4.98 7.63
N THR A 54 8.05 -6.12 8.33
CA THR A 54 9.15 -6.55 9.20
C THR A 54 10.42 -6.81 8.39
N VAL A 55 10.32 -7.58 7.30
CA VAL A 55 11.46 -7.84 6.41
C VAL A 55 12.01 -6.55 5.80
N ALA A 56 11.14 -5.66 5.30
CA ALA A 56 11.56 -4.39 4.73
C ALA A 56 12.28 -3.51 5.76
N SER A 57 11.76 -3.42 6.99
CA SER A 57 12.40 -2.68 8.08
C SER A 57 13.75 -3.30 8.46
N PHE A 58 13.84 -4.62 8.48
CA PHE A 58 15.08 -5.34 8.76
C PHE A 58 16.15 -5.07 7.69
N LEU A 59 15.80 -5.12 6.41
CA LEU A 59 16.73 -4.79 5.33
C LEU A 59 17.31 -3.39 5.48
N LEU A 60 16.47 -2.42 5.86
CA LEU A 60 16.89 -1.03 6.05
C LEU A 60 17.75 -0.82 7.31
N ARG A 61 17.43 -1.53 8.39
CA ARG A 61 18.15 -1.36 9.69
C ARG A 61 19.46 -2.12 9.75
N SER A 62 19.52 -3.29 9.15
CA SER A 62 20.72 -4.13 9.15
C SER A 62 21.80 -3.65 8.17
N GLY A 63 21.47 -2.75 7.23
CA GLY A 63 22.36 -2.37 6.14
C GLY A 63 22.41 -3.42 5.01
N LEU A 64 21.68 -4.54 5.14
CA LEU A 64 21.62 -5.58 4.12
C LEU A 64 20.94 -5.09 2.84
N GLY A 65 20.01 -4.13 2.96
CA GLY A 65 19.36 -3.54 1.80
C GLY A 65 20.35 -2.81 0.91
N GLU A 66 21.21 -1.99 1.48
CA GLU A 66 22.27 -1.27 0.76
C GLU A 66 23.30 -2.25 0.16
N ALA A 67 23.68 -3.28 0.92
CA ALA A 67 24.61 -4.32 0.43
C ALA A 67 24.01 -5.12 -0.74
N ALA A 68 22.74 -5.53 -0.61
CA ALA A 68 22.02 -6.29 -1.62
C ALA A 68 21.73 -5.48 -2.90
N GLY A 69 21.71 -4.15 -2.80
CA GLY A 69 21.49 -3.26 -3.94
C GLY A 69 22.68 -3.18 -4.89
N LYS A 70 23.90 -3.24 -4.39
CA LYS A 70 25.14 -3.07 -5.19
C LYS A 70 25.23 -3.93 -6.47
N PRO A 71 24.92 -5.24 -6.46
CA PRO A 71 24.96 -6.06 -7.67
C PRO A 71 23.98 -5.60 -8.76
N PHE A 72 22.94 -4.87 -8.37
CA PHE A 72 21.87 -4.41 -9.27
C PHE A 72 22.09 -3.00 -9.82
N ASP A 73 23.20 -2.31 -9.48
CA ASP A 73 23.49 -0.95 -9.94
C ASP A 73 23.34 -0.82 -11.45
N LYS A 74 24.03 -1.68 -12.21
CA LYS A 74 23.97 -1.64 -13.69
C LYS A 74 22.56 -1.88 -14.24
N VAL A 75 21.78 -2.74 -13.59
CA VAL A 75 20.41 -3.07 -14.01
C VAL A 75 19.47 -1.91 -13.72
N CYS A 76 19.52 -1.36 -12.50
CA CYS A 76 18.70 -0.22 -12.09
C CYS A 76 19.04 1.04 -12.89
N GLU A 77 20.33 1.29 -13.15
CA GLU A 77 20.78 2.42 -13.95
C GLU A 77 20.31 2.29 -15.41
N LYS A 78 20.45 1.10 -16.02
CA LYS A 78 20.03 0.86 -17.40
C LYS A 78 18.53 0.94 -17.60
N LEU A 79 17.74 0.32 -16.69
CA LEU A 79 16.29 0.23 -16.83
C LEU A 79 15.55 1.48 -16.34
N PHE A 80 16.05 2.12 -15.27
CA PHE A 80 15.33 3.20 -14.59
C PHE A 80 16.18 4.45 -14.40
N ARG A 81 17.48 4.43 -14.68
CA ARG A 81 18.45 5.47 -14.31
C ARG A 81 18.36 5.81 -12.82
N LEU A 82 18.32 4.79 -12.00
CA LEU A 82 18.28 4.87 -10.54
C LEU A 82 19.45 4.10 -9.94
N PRO A 83 19.97 4.53 -8.77
CA PRO A 83 21.04 3.80 -8.10
C PRO A 83 20.58 2.43 -7.60
N GLY A 84 21.47 1.46 -7.56
CA GLY A 84 21.18 0.09 -7.16
C GLY A 84 20.70 -0.06 -5.73
N VAL A 85 20.99 0.89 -4.85
CA VAL A 85 20.44 0.94 -3.48
C VAL A 85 18.90 0.94 -3.47
N LEU A 86 18.26 1.32 -4.58
CA LEU A 86 16.80 1.24 -4.76
C LEU A 86 16.31 -0.15 -5.23
N ALA A 87 17.20 -1.08 -5.61
CA ALA A 87 16.77 -2.42 -6.04
C ALA A 87 15.95 -3.17 -4.99
N PRO A 88 16.34 -3.22 -3.70
CA PRO A 88 15.51 -3.80 -2.65
C PRO A 88 14.15 -3.12 -2.50
N VAL A 89 14.08 -1.79 -2.70
CA VAL A 89 12.82 -1.04 -2.68
C VAL A 89 11.92 -1.48 -3.82
N ILE A 90 12.47 -1.58 -5.03
CA ILE A 90 11.74 -2.02 -6.22
C ILE A 90 11.18 -3.43 -6.01
N ILE A 91 11.99 -4.37 -5.55
CA ILE A 91 11.57 -5.75 -5.30
C ILE A 91 10.53 -5.82 -4.18
N MET A 92 10.81 -5.22 -3.03
CA MET A 92 9.93 -5.28 -1.87
C MET A 92 8.60 -4.58 -2.11
N SER A 93 8.56 -3.54 -2.94
CA SER A 93 7.33 -2.85 -3.30
C SER A 93 6.38 -3.71 -4.12
N GLN A 94 6.90 -4.67 -4.89
CA GLN A 94 6.05 -5.59 -5.65
C GLN A 94 5.48 -6.69 -4.74
N ILE A 95 6.25 -7.17 -3.77
CA ILE A 95 5.89 -8.34 -2.95
C ILE A 95 5.09 -7.93 -1.72
N GLY A 96 5.48 -6.86 -1.07
CA GLY A 96 5.00 -6.54 0.27
C GLY A 96 3.81 -5.58 0.34
N GLY A 97 3.37 -5.03 -0.79
CA GLY A 97 2.19 -4.14 -0.85
C GLY A 97 2.48 -2.64 -0.75
N PHE A 98 1.44 -1.84 -0.93
CA PHE A 98 1.49 -0.41 -1.20
C PHE A 98 2.40 0.46 -0.32
N PRO A 99 2.37 0.39 1.02
CA PRO A 99 3.12 1.35 1.84
C PRO A 99 4.60 1.03 1.92
N ILE A 100 5.03 -0.19 1.60
CA ILE A 100 6.42 -0.63 1.79
C ILE A 100 7.38 0.16 0.91
N GLY A 101 7.06 0.33 -0.37
CA GLY A 101 7.90 1.09 -1.28
C GLY A 101 8.06 2.55 -0.84
N ALA A 102 6.98 3.19 -0.40
CA ALA A 102 7.03 4.57 0.11
C ALA A 102 7.85 4.67 1.40
N LYS A 103 7.66 3.73 2.34
CA LYS A 103 8.44 3.66 3.59
C LYS A 103 9.93 3.51 3.31
N MET A 104 10.31 2.51 2.51
CA MET A 104 11.72 2.24 2.21
C MET A 104 12.36 3.42 1.47
N THR A 105 11.66 4.02 0.50
CA THR A 105 12.13 5.22 -0.21
C THR A 105 12.35 6.38 0.75
N TYR A 106 11.41 6.63 1.67
CA TYR A 106 11.54 7.67 2.68
C TYR A 106 12.73 7.46 3.60
N GLU A 107 12.94 6.25 4.09
CA GLU A 107 14.08 5.93 4.98
C GLU A 107 15.43 6.08 4.26
N LEU A 108 15.54 5.67 2.99
CA LEU A 108 16.74 5.89 2.20
C LEU A 108 17.00 7.38 1.96
N LEU A 109 15.95 8.16 1.67
CA LEU A 109 16.06 9.61 1.54
C LEU A 109 16.50 10.27 2.84
N LYS A 110 15.96 9.86 3.98
CA LYS A 110 16.33 10.34 5.31
C LYS A 110 17.78 10.02 5.68
N LYS A 111 18.29 8.87 5.24
CA LYS A 111 19.70 8.49 5.36
C LYS A 111 20.62 9.23 4.37
N ASN A 112 20.10 10.09 3.50
CA ASN A 112 20.79 10.70 2.36
C ASN A 112 21.40 9.66 1.40
N ALA A 113 20.84 8.44 1.34
CA ALA A 113 21.25 7.36 0.44
C ALA A 113 20.80 7.60 -1.01
N ILE A 114 19.79 8.41 -1.18
CA ILE A 114 19.20 8.81 -2.47
C ILE A 114 18.86 10.30 -2.44
N THR A 115 18.78 10.90 -3.63
CA THR A 115 18.36 12.29 -3.81
C THR A 115 16.83 12.42 -3.80
N GLU A 116 16.32 13.65 -3.62
CA GLU A 116 14.89 13.96 -3.73
C GLU A 116 14.32 13.58 -5.12
N ASN A 117 15.10 13.76 -6.19
CA ASN A 117 14.68 13.38 -7.55
C ASN A 117 14.56 11.86 -7.69
N GLU A 118 15.52 11.09 -7.20
CA GLU A 118 15.49 9.63 -7.21
C GLU A 118 14.34 9.10 -6.36
N ALA A 119 14.10 9.67 -5.17
CA ALA A 119 12.98 9.34 -4.32
C ALA A 119 11.64 9.65 -5.01
N GLN A 120 11.50 10.82 -5.65
CA GLN A 120 10.31 11.18 -6.44
C GLN A 120 10.03 10.14 -7.50
N ARG A 121 11.04 9.76 -8.27
CA ARG A 121 10.91 8.79 -9.37
C ARG A 121 10.62 7.39 -8.86
N ALA A 122 11.28 6.92 -7.80
CA ALA A 122 10.98 5.65 -7.16
C ALA A 122 9.50 5.58 -6.70
N CYS A 123 8.98 6.64 -6.08
CA CYS A 123 7.59 6.70 -5.63
C CYS A 123 6.56 6.67 -6.76
N LEU A 124 6.94 6.90 -8.03
CA LEU A 124 5.99 6.79 -9.15
C LEU A 124 5.61 5.34 -9.44
N PHE A 125 6.50 4.39 -9.21
CA PHE A 125 6.29 2.98 -9.57
C PHE A 125 6.54 1.96 -8.45
N CYS A 126 7.24 2.32 -7.38
CA CYS A 126 7.47 1.42 -6.24
C CYS A 126 6.32 1.45 -5.21
N ILE A 127 5.08 1.58 -5.67
CA ILE A 127 3.89 1.61 -4.82
C ILE A 127 2.82 0.73 -5.47
N ASN A 128 2.77 -0.55 -5.08
CA ASN A 128 1.93 -1.56 -5.71
C ASN A 128 1.25 -2.45 -4.68
N ALA A 129 0.17 -3.11 -5.09
CA ALA A 129 -0.47 -4.14 -4.30
C ALA A 129 0.38 -5.41 -4.28
N GLY A 130 0.54 -6.03 -3.14
CA GLY A 130 1.26 -7.30 -3.01
C GLY A 130 0.45 -8.50 -3.52
N PRO A 131 1.14 -9.64 -3.83
CA PRO A 131 0.49 -10.84 -4.35
C PRO A 131 -0.50 -11.45 -3.36
N ALA A 132 -0.26 -11.34 -2.05
CA ALA A 132 -1.18 -11.82 -1.03
C ALA A 132 -2.57 -11.17 -1.16
N PHE A 133 -2.63 -9.87 -1.43
CA PHE A 133 -3.88 -9.16 -1.67
C PHE A 133 -4.44 -9.48 -3.07
N VAL A 134 -3.63 -9.36 -4.13
CA VAL A 134 -4.14 -9.46 -5.51
C VAL A 134 -4.50 -10.88 -5.87
N ILE A 135 -3.66 -11.88 -5.54
CA ILE A 135 -3.90 -13.28 -5.89
C ILE A 135 -4.78 -13.94 -4.82
N GLY A 136 -4.47 -13.73 -3.54
CA GLY A 136 -5.21 -14.32 -2.43
C GLY A 136 -6.59 -13.71 -2.30
N THR A 137 -6.67 -12.45 -1.87
CA THR A 137 -7.96 -11.83 -1.54
C THR A 137 -8.79 -11.55 -2.79
N VAL A 138 -8.24 -10.85 -3.80
CA VAL A 138 -9.04 -10.49 -4.97
C VAL A 138 -9.27 -11.70 -5.88
N GLY A 139 -8.22 -12.43 -6.23
CA GLY A 139 -8.31 -13.56 -7.15
C GLY A 139 -9.06 -14.75 -6.55
N SER A 140 -8.56 -15.28 -5.42
CA SER A 140 -9.09 -16.50 -4.83
C SER A 140 -10.42 -16.27 -4.08
N GLU A 141 -10.48 -15.28 -3.19
CA GLU A 141 -11.65 -15.09 -2.33
C GLU A 141 -12.79 -14.32 -3.02
N MET A 142 -12.49 -13.21 -3.75
CA MET A 142 -13.53 -12.37 -4.36
C MET A 142 -13.98 -12.88 -5.74
N LEU A 143 -13.05 -13.40 -6.56
CA LEU A 143 -13.34 -13.86 -7.92
C LEU A 143 -13.46 -15.38 -8.04
N GLY A 144 -13.13 -16.16 -6.98
CA GLY A 144 -13.12 -17.61 -7.02
C GLY A 144 -12.09 -18.19 -8.02
N SER A 145 -11.09 -17.39 -8.44
CA SER A 145 -10.15 -17.78 -9.50
C SER A 145 -8.73 -17.29 -9.22
N VAL A 146 -7.86 -18.21 -8.77
CA VAL A 146 -6.43 -17.93 -8.61
C VAL A 146 -5.80 -17.47 -9.93
N LYS A 147 -6.24 -18.04 -11.06
CA LYS A 147 -5.77 -17.66 -12.40
C LYS A 147 -6.06 -16.19 -12.70
N ALA A 148 -7.28 -15.72 -12.39
CA ALA A 148 -7.62 -14.29 -12.53
C ALA A 148 -6.74 -13.42 -11.63
N GLY A 149 -6.49 -13.83 -10.39
CA GLY A 149 -5.59 -13.16 -9.47
C GLY A 149 -4.16 -13.04 -10.00
N VAL A 150 -3.63 -14.10 -10.59
CA VAL A 150 -2.29 -14.09 -11.21
C VAL A 150 -2.24 -13.15 -12.41
N LEU A 151 -3.25 -13.16 -13.28
CA LEU A 151 -3.32 -12.24 -14.42
C LEU A 151 -3.43 -10.78 -13.98
N LEU A 152 -4.24 -10.49 -12.95
CA LEU A 152 -4.32 -9.17 -12.33
C LEU A 152 -2.96 -8.74 -11.77
N TYR A 153 -2.27 -9.62 -11.07
CA TYR A 153 -0.96 -9.31 -10.47
C TYR A 153 0.09 -9.04 -11.55
N ILE A 154 0.20 -9.88 -12.58
CA ILE A 154 1.12 -9.66 -13.69
C ILE A 154 0.82 -8.31 -14.38
N SER A 155 -0.46 -7.98 -14.57
CA SER A 155 -0.88 -6.72 -15.21
C SER A 155 -0.46 -5.51 -14.38
N THR A 156 -0.67 -5.54 -13.06
CA THR A 156 -0.34 -4.42 -12.16
C THR A 156 1.17 -4.24 -12.03
N VAL A 157 1.94 -5.33 -11.90
CA VAL A 157 3.41 -5.29 -11.83
C VAL A 157 4.00 -4.78 -13.15
N SER A 158 3.53 -5.29 -14.29
CA SER A 158 4.00 -4.84 -15.61
C SER A 158 3.72 -3.35 -15.82
N ALA A 159 2.51 -2.87 -15.50
CA ALA A 159 2.15 -1.46 -15.58
C ALA A 159 3.04 -0.58 -14.68
N SER A 160 3.39 -1.07 -13.50
CA SER A 160 4.33 -0.42 -12.59
C SER A 160 5.71 -0.27 -13.23
N PHE A 161 6.28 -1.34 -13.78
CA PHE A 161 7.59 -1.27 -14.46
C PHE A 161 7.58 -0.33 -15.67
N PHE A 162 6.52 -0.35 -16.48
CA PHE A 162 6.36 0.63 -17.57
C PHE A 162 6.34 2.06 -17.03
N THR A 163 5.61 2.33 -15.94
CA THR A 163 5.61 3.64 -15.29
C THR A 163 7.01 4.03 -14.81
N GLY A 164 7.78 3.05 -14.30
CA GLY A 164 9.18 3.22 -13.91
C GLY A 164 10.07 3.66 -15.08
N VAL A 165 9.93 3.00 -16.23
CA VAL A 165 10.65 3.38 -17.46
C VAL A 165 10.25 4.80 -17.90
N PHE A 166 8.95 5.12 -17.92
CA PHE A 166 8.50 6.49 -18.25
C PHE A 166 8.99 7.54 -17.25
N SER A 167 9.27 7.16 -15.99
CA SER A 167 9.84 8.07 -15.00
C SER A 167 11.21 8.63 -15.41
N MET A 168 11.91 7.98 -16.35
CA MET A 168 13.17 8.50 -16.91
C MET A 168 13.00 9.85 -17.61
N ALA A 169 11.81 10.17 -18.11
CA ALA A 169 11.51 11.49 -18.68
C ALA A 169 11.59 12.63 -17.65
N LEU A 170 11.49 12.29 -16.35
CA LEU A 170 11.64 13.22 -15.23
C LEU A 170 13.08 13.27 -14.69
N TYR A 171 14.01 12.59 -15.36
CA TYR A 171 15.41 12.55 -14.94
C TYR A 171 16.09 13.91 -15.13
N ASP A 172 16.62 14.42 -14.03
CA ASP A 172 17.38 15.66 -14.01
C ASP A 172 18.88 15.36 -13.84
N LYS A 173 19.66 15.60 -14.89
CA LYS A 173 21.12 15.39 -14.89
C LYS A 173 21.85 16.27 -13.89
N SER A 174 21.33 17.45 -13.60
CA SER A 174 21.99 18.39 -12.66
C SER A 174 21.91 17.92 -11.20
N ALA A 175 20.99 17.00 -10.89
CA ALA A 175 20.85 16.41 -9.58
C ALA A 175 21.84 15.24 -9.33
N GLU A 176 22.40 14.68 -10.39
CA GLU A 176 23.30 13.50 -10.33
C GLU A 176 24.63 13.80 -9.65
N GLU A 177 25.19 15.01 -9.87
CA GLU A 177 26.49 15.39 -9.29
C GLU A 177 26.46 15.58 -7.76
N LYS A 178 25.27 15.81 -7.18
CA LYS A 178 25.10 16.05 -5.74
C LYS A 178 24.79 14.78 -4.92
N GLY A 179 24.49 13.66 -5.57
CA GLY A 179 23.97 12.46 -4.94
C GLY A 179 24.88 11.25 -4.83
N LYS A 180 26.08 11.28 -5.42
CA LYS A 180 27.06 10.19 -5.34
C LYS A 180 27.87 10.24 -4.04
N SER A 181 27.19 10.26 -2.89
CA SER A 181 27.84 9.89 -1.64
C SER A 181 27.88 8.36 -1.59
N GLU A 182 29.06 7.78 -1.73
CA GLU A 182 29.25 6.38 -1.37
C GLU A 182 28.93 6.25 0.12
N ILE A 183 27.71 5.81 0.42
CA ILE A 183 27.34 5.53 1.81
C ILE A 183 28.09 4.27 2.18
N PRO A 184 28.99 4.34 3.19
CA PRO A 184 29.61 3.14 3.70
C PRO A 184 28.51 2.21 4.22
N VAL A 185 28.41 1.02 3.64
CA VAL A 185 27.48 -0.01 4.11
C VAL A 185 27.91 -0.39 5.52
N THR A 186 27.23 0.14 6.52
CA THR A 186 27.46 -0.22 7.91
C THR A 186 26.48 -1.32 8.26
N LEU A 187 27.01 -2.55 8.36
CA LEU A 187 26.22 -3.68 8.87
C LEU A 187 26.05 -3.51 10.39
N CYS A 188 24.80 -3.48 10.82
CA CYS A 188 24.46 -3.42 12.25
C CYS A 188 24.25 -4.82 12.82
N ASP A 189 24.25 -4.92 14.16
CA ASP A 189 23.91 -6.17 14.84
C ASP A 189 22.57 -6.73 14.33
N PRO A 190 22.57 -7.94 13.75
CA PRO A 190 21.38 -8.51 13.13
C PRO A 190 20.23 -8.74 14.11
N VAL A 191 20.54 -9.13 15.37
CA VAL A 191 19.52 -9.43 16.37
C VAL A 191 18.82 -8.15 16.82
N GLY A 192 19.58 -7.13 17.19
CA GLY A 192 19.03 -5.83 17.54
C GLY A 192 18.30 -5.16 16.40
N ALA A 193 18.80 -5.30 15.15
CA ALA A 193 18.11 -4.82 13.96
C ALA A 193 16.75 -5.52 13.76
N PHE A 194 16.68 -6.84 13.95
CA PHE A 194 15.43 -7.61 13.82
C PHE A 194 14.40 -7.20 14.87
N VAL A 195 14.78 -7.14 16.15
CA VAL A 195 13.86 -6.74 17.23
C VAL A 195 13.25 -5.36 16.97
N ARG A 196 14.08 -4.37 16.62
CA ARG A 196 13.61 -3.02 16.29
C ARG A 196 12.71 -3.01 15.04
N SER A 197 12.96 -3.90 14.08
CA SER A 197 12.18 -3.99 12.85
C SER A 197 10.77 -4.49 13.10
N VAL A 198 10.58 -5.39 14.06
CA VAL A 198 9.24 -5.84 14.49
C VAL A 198 8.47 -4.67 15.11
N GLY A 199 9.10 -3.87 15.99
CA GLY A 199 8.47 -2.67 16.56
C GLY A 199 8.08 -1.64 15.50
N ASP A 200 8.96 -1.34 14.54
CA ASP A 200 8.65 -0.45 13.42
C ASP A 200 7.47 -0.96 12.57
N ALA A 201 7.50 -2.25 12.23
CA ALA A 201 6.43 -2.87 11.45
C ALA A 201 5.08 -2.82 12.18
N THR A 202 5.08 -3.07 13.49
CA THR A 202 3.89 -2.96 14.33
C THR A 202 3.30 -1.56 14.28
N ASN A 203 4.13 -0.54 14.52
CA ASN A 203 3.69 0.86 14.50
C ASN A 203 3.13 1.28 13.14
N ASP A 204 3.75 0.82 12.06
CA ASP A 204 3.32 1.16 10.72
C ASP A 204 2.02 0.45 10.33
N VAL A 205 1.88 -0.84 10.66
CA VAL A 205 0.66 -1.61 10.40
C VAL A 205 -0.52 -1.04 11.18
N ILE A 206 -0.34 -0.61 12.43
CA ILE A 206 -1.41 0.06 13.21
C ILE A 206 -1.88 1.33 12.50
N LYS A 207 -0.97 2.16 11.97
CA LYS A 207 -1.35 3.36 11.21
C LYS A 207 -2.13 3.03 9.95
N ILE A 208 -1.71 1.98 9.24
CA ILE A 208 -2.40 1.50 8.03
C ILE A 208 -3.81 1.02 8.38
N CYS A 209 -3.95 0.21 9.45
CA CYS A 209 -5.25 -0.25 9.94
C CYS A 209 -6.18 0.92 10.28
N ALA A 210 -5.66 1.98 10.92
CA ALA A 210 -6.45 3.17 11.22
C ALA A 210 -7.02 3.83 9.95
N TRP A 211 -6.23 3.95 8.89
CA TRP A 211 -6.72 4.46 7.60
C TRP A 211 -7.79 3.56 7.00
N VAL A 212 -7.59 2.25 7.01
CA VAL A 212 -8.58 1.29 6.51
C VAL A 212 -9.90 1.41 7.26
N VAL A 213 -9.86 1.49 8.60
CA VAL A 213 -11.05 1.65 9.45
C VAL A 213 -11.80 2.94 9.12
N ILE A 214 -11.09 4.07 9.00
CA ILE A 214 -11.70 5.36 8.67
C ILE A 214 -12.38 5.29 7.29
N PHE A 215 -11.69 4.85 6.26
CA PHE A 215 -12.23 4.82 4.90
C PHE A 215 -13.35 3.78 4.76
N LYS A 216 -13.26 2.63 5.46
CA LYS A 216 -14.36 1.66 5.51
C LYS A 216 -15.61 2.26 6.15
N THR A 217 -15.46 2.99 7.25
CA THR A 217 -16.58 3.67 7.91
C THR A 217 -17.22 4.71 7.00
N VAL A 218 -16.43 5.46 6.23
CA VAL A 218 -16.94 6.42 5.24
C VAL A 218 -17.68 5.70 4.12
N CYS A 219 -17.16 4.59 3.57
CA CYS A 219 -17.84 3.81 2.55
C CYS A 219 -19.18 3.27 3.06
N ASP A 220 -19.21 2.70 4.28
CA ASP A 220 -20.46 2.19 4.87
C ASP A 220 -21.47 3.31 5.11
N GLY A 221 -21.01 4.50 5.49
CA GLY A 221 -21.85 5.69 5.59
C GLY A 221 -22.45 6.12 4.26
N LEU A 222 -21.62 6.17 3.21
CA LEU A 222 -22.05 6.53 1.85
C LEU A 222 -23.06 5.53 1.28
N SER A 223 -22.92 4.25 1.57
CA SER A 223 -23.83 3.21 1.10
C SER A 223 -25.26 3.35 1.63
N THR A 224 -25.48 4.15 2.67
CA THR A 224 -26.82 4.45 3.21
C THR A 224 -27.50 5.63 2.53
N LEU A 225 -26.80 6.36 1.67
CA LEU A 225 -27.35 7.47 0.93
C LEU A 225 -28.03 6.96 -0.37
N PRO A 226 -29.08 7.66 -0.86
CA PRO A 226 -29.74 7.30 -2.11
C PRO A 226 -28.88 7.68 -3.33
N ILE A 227 -27.76 7.03 -3.48
CA ILE A 227 -26.80 7.26 -4.56
C ILE A 227 -27.06 6.23 -5.68
N PRO A 228 -27.08 6.64 -6.97
CA PRO A 228 -27.18 5.70 -8.07
C PRO A 228 -26.10 4.61 -8.01
N PRO A 229 -26.41 3.34 -8.34
CA PRO A 229 -25.47 2.21 -8.17
C PRO A 229 -24.10 2.42 -8.85
N GLY A 230 -24.06 3.05 -10.02
CA GLY A 230 -22.81 3.35 -10.70
C GLY A 230 -21.95 4.40 -9.96
N ALA A 231 -22.58 5.40 -9.36
CA ALA A 231 -21.87 6.39 -8.55
C ALA A 231 -21.40 5.80 -7.21
N ALA A 232 -22.20 4.93 -6.59
CA ALA A 232 -21.81 4.22 -5.38
C ALA A 232 -20.54 3.38 -5.61
N LEU A 233 -20.51 2.58 -6.69
CA LEU A 233 -19.34 1.80 -7.10
C LEU A 233 -18.11 2.68 -7.33
N PHE A 234 -18.30 3.84 -7.98
CA PHE A 234 -17.22 4.79 -8.22
C PHE A 234 -16.65 5.36 -6.91
N PHE A 235 -17.50 5.71 -5.93
CA PHE A 235 -17.04 6.17 -4.63
C PHE A 235 -16.29 5.08 -3.85
N GLU A 236 -16.77 3.86 -3.84
CA GLU A 236 -16.08 2.73 -3.20
C GLU A 236 -14.70 2.51 -3.81
N PHE A 237 -14.61 2.54 -5.13
CA PHE A 237 -13.34 2.45 -5.87
C PHE A 237 -12.36 3.56 -5.48
N ILE A 238 -12.82 4.82 -5.49
CA ILE A 238 -11.95 5.98 -5.20
C ILE A 238 -11.51 6.01 -3.74
N LEU A 239 -12.38 5.61 -2.81
CA LEU A 239 -12.09 5.74 -1.39
C LEU A 239 -11.20 4.62 -0.87
N GLU A 240 -11.51 3.35 -1.15
CA GLU A 240 -10.80 2.23 -0.56
C GLU A 240 -10.72 1.04 -1.52
N VAL A 241 -9.50 0.59 -1.78
CA VAL A 241 -9.20 -0.42 -2.82
C VAL A 241 -9.87 -1.77 -2.57
N THR A 242 -9.94 -2.23 -1.31
CA THR A 242 -10.53 -3.53 -0.98
C THR A 242 -12.03 -3.53 -1.18
N ASN A 243 -12.71 -2.46 -0.73
CA ASN A 243 -14.14 -2.26 -0.97
C ASN A 243 -14.43 -2.10 -2.46
N GLY A 244 -13.62 -1.30 -3.18
CA GLY A 244 -13.74 -1.13 -4.61
C GLY A 244 -13.62 -2.46 -5.37
N CYS A 245 -12.65 -3.29 -5.02
CA CYS A 245 -12.51 -4.63 -5.61
C CYS A 245 -13.71 -5.52 -5.29
N ARG A 246 -14.17 -5.52 -4.03
CA ARG A 246 -15.33 -6.32 -3.60
C ARG A 246 -16.62 -5.90 -4.31
N ALA A 247 -16.85 -4.61 -4.44
CA ALA A 247 -18.03 -4.07 -5.11
C ALA A 247 -18.01 -4.33 -6.63
N ALA A 248 -16.81 -4.35 -7.23
CA ALA A 248 -16.60 -4.60 -8.66
C ALA A 248 -16.58 -6.10 -9.01
N ALA A 249 -16.23 -6.98 -8.06
CA ALA A 249 -16.15 -8.42 -8.28
C ALA A 249 -17.50 -8.98 -8.77
N GLY A 250 -17.48 -9.73 -9.89
CA GLY A 250 -18.66 -10.28 -10.53
C GLY A 250 -19.59 -9.26 -11.21
N LYS A 251 -19.33 -7.95 -11.10
CA LYS A 251 -20.13 -6.87 -11.71
C LYS A 251 -19.39 -6.09 -12.78
N ALA A 252 -18.08 -5.95 -12.63
CA ALA A 252 -17.23 -5.23 -13.56
C ALA A 252 -16.25 -6.19 -14.26
N PRO A 253 -15.78 -5.87 -15.48
CA PRO A 253 -14.79 -6.69 -16.17
C PRO A 253 -13.46 -6.73 -15.42
N ILE A 254 -12.74 -7.85 -15.52
CA ILE A 254 -11.43 -8.05 -14.84
C ILE A 254 -10.44 -6.90 -15.10
N PRO A 255 -10.33 -6.30 -16.30
CA PRO A 255 -9.46 -5.13 -16.50
C PRO A 255 -9.83 -3.91 -15.64
N ALA A 256 -11.09 -3.73 -15.28
CA ALA A 256 -11.49 -2.67 -14.36
C ALA A 256 -10.93 -2.92 -12.94
N LEU A 257 -10.92 -4.18 -12.48
CA LEU A 257 -10.27 -4.55 -11.22
C LEU A 257 -8.75 -4.28 -11.25
N ALA A 258 -8.08 -4.56 -12.39
CA ALA A 258 -6.67 -4.20 -12.56
C ALA A 258 -6.43 -2.69 -12.41
N ALA A 259 -7.31 -1.85 -12.97
CA ALA A 259 -7.25 -0.40 -12.79
C ALA A 259 -7.48 0.02 -11.34
N ILE A 260 -8.50 -0.53 -10.67
CA ILE A 260 -8.82 -0.28 -9.25
C ILE A 260 -7.62 -0.60 -8.37
N ILE A 261 -7.05 -1.77 -8.53
CA ILE A 261 -5.87 -2.22 -7.76
C ILE A 261 -4.69 -1.28 -7.99
N SER A 262 -4.38 -0.96 -9.25
CA SER A 262 -3.23 -0.11 -9.58
C SER A 262 -3.42 1.34 -9.13
N PHE A 263 -4.64 1.86 -9.08
CA PHE A 263 -4.94 3.18 -8.52
C PHE A 263 -4.72 3.20 -7.00
N GLY A 264 -5.18 2.19 -6.27
CA GLY A 264 -5.00 2.00 -4.84
C GLY A 264 -6.01 2.71 -3.94
N GLY A 265 -6.81 3.64 -4.46
CA GLY A 265 -7.79 4.42 -3.68
C GLY A 265 -7.17 5.48 -2.75
N LEU A 266 -8.00 6.39 -2.22
CA LEU A 266 -7.56 7.47 -1.33
C LEU A 266 -7.00 6.96 -0.01
N SER A 267 -7.50 5.84 0.51
CA SER A 267 -6.96 5.20 1.72
C SER A 267 -5.45 4.94 1.58
N VAL A 268 -5.04 4.31 0.48
CA VAL A 268 -3.64 4.05 0.17
C VAL A 268 -2.87 5.35 -0.04
N HIS A 269 -3.45 6.34 -0.75
CA HIS A 269 -2.80 7.63 -0.94
C HIS A 269 -2.52 8.34 0.40
N CYS A 270 -3.45 8.30 1.35
CA CYS A 270 -3.25 8.84 2.70
C CYS A 270 -2.16 8.07 3.47
N GLN A 271 -2.11 6.75 3.35
CA GLN A 271 -1.04 5.93 3.94
C GLN A 271 0.34 6.36 3.41
N ILE A 272 0.48 6.54 2.11
CA ILE A 272 1.73 6.98 1.47
C ILE A 272 2.09 8.40 1.89
N MET A 273 1.12 9.31 1.94
CA MET A 273 1.35 10.69 2.42
C MET A 273 1.85 10.73 3.86
N SER A 274 1.52 9.75 4.70
CA SER A 274 2.04 9.70 6.07
C SER A 274 3.56 9.57 6.13
N TYR A 275 4.18 8.96 5.13
CA TYR A 275 5.64 8.89 4.99
C TYR A 275 6.22 10.09 4.24
N LEU A 276 5.55 10.55 3.17
CA LEU A 276 6.13 11.49 2.21
C LEU A 276 5.79 12.96 2.49
N ARG A 277 4.85 13.28 3.39
CA ARG A 277 4.40 14.66 3.67
C ARG A 277 5.49 15.61 4.16
N TYR A 278 6.55 15.09 4.74
CA TYR A 278 7.69 15.87 5.25
C TYR A 278 8.84 15.99 4.25
N THR A 279 8.69 15.41 3.06
CA THR A 279 9.65 15.49 1.96
C THR A 279 9.28 16.63 1.00
N LYS A 280 10.21 17.00 0.13
CA LYS A 280 9.97 17.97 -0.95
C LYS A 280 9.33 17.34 -2.19
N LEU A 281 8.87 16.10 -2.10
CA LEU A 281 8.30 15.37 -3.22
C LEU A 281 7.00 15.99 -3.70
N LYS A 282 6.90 16.17 -5.01
CA LYS A 282 5.72 16.79 -5.63
C LYS A 282 4.61 15.74 -5.82
N MET A 283 3.63 15.71 -4.93
CA MET A 283 2.54 14.73 -4.93
C MET A 283 1.73 14.70 -6.23
N ARG A 284 1.70 15.79 -6.99
CA ARG A 284 1.04 15.81 -8.32
C ARG A 284 1.58 14.72 -9.26
N TYR A 285 2.89 14.48 -9.27
CA TYR A 285 3.48 13.42 -10.09
C TYR A 285 3.08 12.02 -9.60
N PHE A 286 2.96 11.85 -8.30
CA PHE A 286 2.46 10.62 -7.73
C PHE A 286 1.01 10.33 -8.18
N TYR A 287 0.08 11.29 -8.06
CA TYR A 287 -1.31 11.11 -8.47
C TYR A 287 -1.44 10.83 -9.98
N THR A 288 -0.69 11.58 -10.81
CA THR A 288 -0.68 11.32 -12.26
C THR A 288 -0.12 9.95 -12.59
N ALA A 289 0.96 9.52 -11.92
CA ALA A 289 1.52 8.19 -12.11
C ALA A 289 0.55 7.08 -11.71
N ARG A 290 -0.24 7.25 -10.63
CA ARG A 290 -1.29 6.29 -10.25
C ARG A 290 -2.37 6.16 -11.32
N ALA A 291 -2.85 7.28 -11.86
CA ALA A 291 -3.82 7.28 -12.95
C ALA A 291 -3.28 6.59 -14.22
N VAL A 292 -2.04 6.91 -14.60
CA VAL A 292 -1.35 6.29 -15.73
C VAL A 292 -1.16 4.78 -15.50
N CYS A 293 -0.68 4.39 -14.33
CA CYS A 293 -0.48 2.98 -13.97
C CYS A 293 -1.80 2.20 -14.00
N ALA A 294 -2.90 2.79 -13.51
CA ALA A 294 -4.23 2.19 -13.57
C ALA A 294 -4.68 1.94 -15.02
N SER A 295 -4.48 2.92 -15.91
CA SER A 295 -4.82 2.79 -17.33
C SER A 295 -3.99 1.70 -18.02
N PHE A 296 -2.67 1.70 -17.82
CA PHE A 296 -1.81 0.65 -18.38
C PHE A 296 -2.14 -0.73 -17.83
N SER A 297 -2.43 -0.85 -16.54
CA SER A 297 -2.80 -2.11 -15.93
C SER A 297 -4.08 -2.69 -16.55
N ALA A 298 -5.10 -1.85 -16.79
CA ALA A 298 -6.30 -2.28 -17.47
C ALA A 298 -6.03 -2.76 -18.91
N ILE A 299 -5.22 -2.02 -19.68
CA ILE A 299 -4.86 -2.37 -21.05
C ILE A 299 -4.08 -3.70 -21.07
N ILE A 300 -3.05 -3.84 -20.24
CA ILE A 300 -2.25 -5.06 -20.16
C ILE A 300 -3.13 -6.25 -19.75
N CYS A 301 -4.02 -6.06 -18.77
CA CYS A 301 -4.95 -7.11 -18.34
C CYS A 301 -5.87 -7.53 -19.49
N MET A 302 -6.38 -6.59 -20.25
CA MET A 302 -7.24 -6.86 -21.42
C MET A 302 -6.50 -7.68 -22.49
N GLU A 303 -5.24 -7.35 -22.79
CA GLU A 303 -4.42 -8.11 -23.73
C GLU A 303 -4.07 -9.50 -23.22
N LEU A 304 -3.72 -9.63 -21.93
CA LEU A 304 -3.46 -10.92 -21.30
C LEU A 304 -4.67 -11.84 -21.30
N LEU A 305 -5.88 -11.31 -21.14
CA LEU A 305 -7.11 -12.09 -21.18
C LEU A 305 -7.45 -12.62 -22.59
N LYS A 306 -6.97 -11.97 -23.66
CA LYS A 306 -7.11 -12.49 -25.04
C LYS A 306 -6.24 -13.75 -25.24
N VAL A 307 -5.06 -13.78 -24.61
CA VAL A 307 -4.11 -14.90 -24.72
C VAL A 307 -4.43 -16.00 -23.70
N PHE A 308 -4.85 -15.60 -22.51
CA PHE A 308 -5.16 -16.50 -21.38
C PHE A 308 -6.60 -16.27 -20.91
N PRO A 309 -7.61 -16.75 -21.65
CA PRO A 309 -9.01 -16.58 -21.24
C PRO A 309 -9.25 -17.10 -19.84
N CYS A 310 -9.98 -16.34 -19.04
CA CYS A 310 -10.30 -16.66 -17.67
C CYS A 310 -11.81 -16.46 -17.47
N GLU A 311 -12.51 -17.53 -17.18
CA GLU A 311 -13.91 -17.46 -16.78
C GLU A 311 -13.95 -17.16 -15.28
N VAL A 312 -14.65 -16.12 -14.90
CA VAL A 312 -14.95 -15.76 -13.53
C VAL A 312 -16.44 -16.00 -13.33
N SER A 313 -16.79 -16.77 -12.31
CA SER A 313 -18.18 -17.03 -11.98
C SER A 313 -18.88 -15.71 -11.62
N VAL A 314 -19.83 -15.29 -12.46
CA VAL A 314 -20.63 -14.07 -12.26
C VAL A 314 -21.61 -14.24 -11.07
N PHE A 315 -21.68 -15.40 -10.44
CA PHE A 315 -22.64 -15.77 -9.40
C PHE A 315 -22.04 -15.88 -8.00
N ALA A 316 -21.27 -14.91 -7.58
CA ALA A 316 -20.93 -14.80 -6.14
C ALA A 316 -21.81 -13.73 -5.43
N THR A 317 -23.07 -13.62 -5.82
CA THR A 317 -24.08 -12.83 -5.10
C THR A 317 -24.98 -13.82 -4.35
N ASP A 318 -24.88 -13.80 -3.03
CA ASP A 318 -25.55 -14.64 -2.01
C ASP A 318 -24.78 -15.89 -1.60
N SER A 319 -23.56 -15.69 -1.15
CA SER A 319 -23.05 -16.52 -0.07
C SER A 319 -23.40 -15.79 1.23
N SER A 320 -24.49 -16.21 1.90
CA SER A 320 -24.52 -16.17 3.34
C SER A 320 -23.13 -16.63 3.79
N VAL A 321 -22.38 -15.75 4.42
CA VAL A 321 -21.09 -16.05 5.01
C VAL A 321 -21.37 -17.14 6.04
N THR A 322 -21.29 -18.40 5.62
CA THR A 322 -21.01 -19.46 6.56
C THR A 322 -19.66 -19.06 7.15
N PRO A 323 -19.57 -18.84 8.46
CA PRO A 323 -18.29 -18.57 9.07
C PRO A 323 -17.39 -19.73 8.65
N ALA A 324 -16.38 -19.43 7.82
CA ALA A 324 -15.35 -20.39 7.51
C ALA A 324 -14.88 -20.92 8.85
N ALA A 325 -14.97 -22.21 9.05
CA ALA A 325 -14.47 -22.84 10.26
C ALA A 325 -13.01 -22.40 10.34
N TYR A 326 -12.72 -21.54 11.31
CA TYR A 326 -11.39 -21.03 11.54
C TYR A 326 -10.50 -22.22 11.87
N SER A 327 -9.84 -22.77 10.88
CA SER A 327 -8.66 -23.58 11.13
C SER A 327 -7.61 -22.59 11.62
N VAL A 328 -7.48 -22.49 12.95
CA VAL A 328 -6.40 -21.72 13.58
C VAL A 328 -5.12 -22.29 12.98
N SER A 329 -4.50 -21.53 12.07
CA SER A 329 -3.24 -21.98 11.50
C SER A 329 -2.20 -21.94 12.62
N VAL A 330 -1.67 -23.08 12.98
CA VAL A 330 -0.61 -23.22 14.00
C VAL A 330 0.52 -22.20 13.78
N PRO A 331 0.94 -21.88 12.53
CA PRO A 331 1.89 -20.81 12.26
C PRO A 331 1.44 -19.40 12.68
N ALA A 332 0.16 -19.07 12.52
CA ALA A 332 -0.35 -17.74 12.92
C ALA A 332 -0.41 -17.60 14.45
N LEU A 333 -0.78 -18.68 15.15
CA LEU A 333 -0.77 -18.72 16.61
C LEU A 333 0.68 -18.60 17.15
N ALA A 334 1.63 -19.34 16.56
CA ALA A 334 3.04 -19.27 16.90
C ALA A 334 3.61 -17.86 16.65
N ALA A 335 3.27 -17.22 15.52
CA ALA A 335 3.70 -15.85 15.23
C ALA A 335 3.14 -14.84 16.23
N LEU A 336 1.88 -14.98 16.65
CA LEU A 336 1.27 -14.14 17.69
C LEU A 336 1.93 -14.32 19.05
N LEU A 337 2.25 -15.56 19.44
CA LEU A 337 2.96 -15.86 20.70
C LEU A 337 4.38 -15.30 20.69
N ILE A 338 5.12 -15.50 19.61
CA ILE A 338 6.48 -14.94 19.46
C ILE A 338 6.43 -13.41 19.52
N MET A 339 5.48 -12.79 18.83
CA MET A 339 5.29 -11.33 18.84
C MET A 339 4.97 -10.81 20.25
N SER A 340 4.11 -11.51 21.02
CA SER A 340 3.77 -11.13 22.39
C SER A 340 4.96 -11.23 23.33
N VAL A 341 5.77 -12.28 23.20
CA VAL A 341 6.98 -12.48 24.01
C VAL A 341 8.03 -11.42 23.69
N LEU A 342 8.25 -11.10 22.41
CA LEU A 342 9.19 -10.06 21.99
C LEU A 342 8.77 -8.67 22.48
N LEU A 343 7.48 -8.35 22.45
CA LEU A 343 6.93 -7.09 23.00
C LEU A 343 7.17 -6.97 24.52
N ILE A 344 7.00 -8.05 25.26
CA ILE A 344 7.25 -8.08 26.72
C ILE A 344 8.74 -7.87 27.00
N LEU A 345 9.63 -8.49 26.22
CA LEU A 345 11.08 -8.35 26.38
C LEU A 345 11.57 -6.93 26.03
N GLU A 346 10.96 -6.26 25.05
CA GLU A 346 11.31 -4.89 24.66
C GLU A 346 10.89 -3.89 25.75
N VAL A 347 9.71 -4.04 26.34
CA VAL A 347 9.22 -3.19 27.45
C VAL A 347 10.10 -3.34 28.69
N ASP A 348 10.67 -4.52 28.93
CA ASP A 348 11.56 -4.76 30.09
C ASP A 348 12.98 -4.24 29.83
N SER A 349 13.42 -4.18 28.57
CA SER A 349 14.71 -3.62 28.14
C SER A 349 14.74 -2.09 28.29
N ASP A 350 13.65 -1.40 27.90
CA ASP A 350 13.58 0.06 28.05
C ASP A 350 13.57 0.53 29.49
N LYS A 351 13.06 -0.28 30.43
CA LYS A 351 13.12 0.01 31.88
C LYS A 351 14.51 -0.11 32.49
N LYS A 352 15.45 -0.75 31.81
CA LYS A 352 16.83 -0.92 32.30
C LYS A 352 17.81 0.13 31.75
N MET A 353 17.37 1.03 30.88
CA MET A 353 18.17 2.12 30.30
C MET A 353 17.75 3.53 30.74
N CYS A 354 16.92 3.65 31.80
CA CYS A 354 16.64 4.91 32.50
C CYS A 354 17.30 4.91 33.87
#